data_de12313277edd6248058fccaf31673c3
#
_entry.id   de12313277edd6248058fccaf31673c3
#
_cell.length_a   1.000
_cell.length_b   1.000
_cell.length_c   1.000
_cell.angle_alpha   90.00
_cell.angle_beta   90.00
_cell.angle_gamma   90.00
#
_symmetry.space_group_name_H-M   'P 1'
#
loop_
_entity.id
_entity.type
_entity.pdbx_description
1 polymer ?
#
loop_
_entity_poly.entity_id
_entity_poly.type
_entity_poly.pdbx_seq_one_letter_code
_entity_poly.pdbx_strand_id
1 'polypeptide(L)'
;MDYKIFSFLLLSLLTKSNSDPDPNFHIYLAFGQSNMEGQGEIEAQDTANVPERFKLLASVDMPTQGRIKGNWYTAIPPLCRGYTRIGVTDYFGRELVENLPDNISVGLINVAIGGASIDLFDENKVEEYIPAQPDWFQNIAKEYGEHPYKLLVQLGKIAQNDGIIKGILMHQGETNTGDEEWPNNVKKIYDNLIADLDLNPNEVPLLVGEVVDEEHHGCCFIHNKIIEKVPEVIPNSYVVKSTDVPTQDGAHFTTEGYREMGRRYARVMLDILNK
;
A
#
# COMPACT_ATOMS: atom_id res chain seq x y z
N MET A 1 -0.39 20.51 -67.69
CA MET A 1 -1.35 21.03 -66.69
C MET A 1 -1.32 20.07 -65.50
N ASP A 2 -0.37 20.31 -64.57
CA ASP A 2 -0.08 19.38 -63.45
C ASP A 2 -0.82 19.86 -62.20
N TYR A 3 -1.80 19.09 -61.78
CA TYR A 3 -2.49 19.34 -60.51
C TYR A 3 -1.70 18.68 -59.35
N LYS A 4 -1.01 19.50 -58.55
CA LYS A 4 -0.45 19.08 -57.26
C LYS A 4 -1.57 19.00 -56.22
N ILE A 5 -1.91 17.79 -55.81
CA ILE A 5 -2.82 17.55 -54.67
C ILE A 5 -2.00 17.75 -53.39
N PHE A 6 -2.29 18.83 -52.66
CA PHE A 6 -1.79 19.04 -51.29
C PHE A 6 -2.68 18.26 -50.32
N SER A 7 -2.15 17.16 -49.78
CA SER A 7 -2.79 16.42 -48.72
C SER A 7 -2.47 17.11 -47.37
N PHE A 8 -3.47 17.76 -46.77
CA PHE A 8 -3.36 18.29 -45.42
C PHE A 8 -3.55 17.13 -44.42
N LEU A 9 -2.45 16.72 -43.79
CA LEU A 9 -2.51 15.79 -42.66
C LEU A 9 -2.99 16.58 -41.42
N LEU A 10 -4.26 16.40 -41.04
CA LEU A 10 -4.82 16.96 -39.80
C LEU A 10 -4.28 16.14 -38.65
N LEU A 11 -3.23 16.63 -37.99
CA LEU A 11 -2.72 16.07 -36.75
C LEU A 11 -3.68 16.51 -35.63
N SER A 12 -4.64 15.65 -35.23
CA SER A 12 -5.46 15.87 -34.05
C SER A 12 -4.59 15.70 -32.81
N LEU A 13 -4.16 16.81 -32.24
CA LEU A 13 -3.64 16.86 -30.87
C LEU A 13 -4.80 16.49 -29.94
N LEU A 14 -4.82 15.24 -29.49
CA LEU A 14 -5.61 14.83 -28.32
C LEU A 14 -5.01 15.53 -27.10
N THR A 15 -5.49 16.74 -26.80
CA THR A 15 -5.29 17.35 -25.50
C THR A 15 -6.05 16.50 -24.49
N LYS A 16 -5.30 15.73 -23.63
CA LYS A 16 -5.88 15.17 -22.43
C LYS A 16 -6.48 16.34 -21.66
N SER A 17 -7.80 16.37 -21.53
CA SER A 17 -8.48 17.31 -20.63
C SER A 17 -7.96 16.95 -19.23
N ASN A 18 -7.17 17.83 -18.63
CA ASN A 18 -6.90 17.76 -17.19
C ASN A 18 -8.21 18.13 -16.49
N SER A 19 -9.05 17.13 -16.25
CA SER A 19 -10.10 17.27 -15.25
C SER A 19 -9.41 17.28 -13.88
N ASP A 20 -9.89 18.13 -12.97
CA ASP A 20 -9.44 18.06 -11.58
C ASP A 20 -9.63 16.64 -11.02
N PRO A 21 -8.77 16.19 -10.09
CA PRO A 21 -8.91 14.89 -9.46
C PRO A 21 -10.30 14.70 -8.84
N ASP A 22 -10.89 13.51 -8.97
CA ASP A 22 -12.21 13.23 -8.40
C ASP A 22 -12.12 13.21 -6.87
N PRO A 23 -12.78 14.12 -6.14
CA PRO A 23 -12.78 14.16 -4.69
C PRO A 23 -13.45 12.94 -4.05
N ASN A 24 -14.25 12.19 -4.81
CA ASN A 24 -14.90 10.94 -4.38
C ASN A 24 -14.05 9.70 -4.65
N PHE A 25 -12.88 9.84 -5.24
CA PHE A 25 -11.94 8.74 -5.38
C PHE A 25 -10.85 8.84 -4.30
N HIS A 26 -11.06 8.12 -3.21
CA HIS A 26 -10.17 8.08 -2.04
C HIS A 26 -9.03 7.09 -2.27
N ILE A 27 -7.80 7.56 -2.29
CA ILE A 27 -6.61 6.77 -2.59
C ILE A 27 -5.81 6.52 -1.31
N TYR A 28 -5.32 5.29 -1.16
CA TYR A 28 -4.49 4.85 -0.04
C TYR A 28 -3.19 4.27 -0.54
N LEU A 29 -2.08 4.73 0.06
CA LEU A 29 -0.76 4.16 -0.16
C LEU A 29 -0.50 3.09 0.88
N ALA A 30 0.04 1.95 0.48
CA ALA A 30 0.38 0.87 1.39
C ALA A 30 1.83 0.42 1.16
N PHE A 31 2.59 0.27 2.23
CA PHE A 31 3.97 -0.22 2.18
C PHE A 31 4.32 -1.03 3.42
N GLY A 32 5.33 -1.89 3.30
CA GLY A 32 5.77 -2.72 4.42
C GLY A 32 6.49 -3.99 4.00
N GLN A 33 6.31 -5.04 4.81
CA GLN A 33 6.92 -6.35 4.55
C GLN A 33 5.86 -7.44 4.32
N SER A 34 6.12 -8.69 4.69
CA SER A 34 5.31 -9.86 4.32
C SER A 34 3.82 -9.75 4.68
N ASN A 35 3.47 -9.18 5.83
CA ASN A 35 2.06 -9.00 6.22
C ASN A 35 1.34 -7.93 5.39
N MET A 36 2.07 -6.94 4.85
CA MET A 36 1.53 -6.00 3.87
C MET A 36 1.52 -6.60 2.46
N GLU A 37 2.55 -7.36 2.10
CA GLU A 37 2.69 -8.05 0.81
C GLU A 37 1.55 -9.05 0.56
N GLY A 38 1.22 -9.86 1.57
CA GLY A 38 0.17 -10.87 1.56
C GLY A 38 0.70 -12.30 1.54
N GLN A 39 0.37 -13.07 2.59
CA GLN A 39 0.79 -14.46 2.79
C GLN A 39 -0.39 -15.42 3.02
N GLY A 40 -1.64 -14.90 3.14
CA GLY A 40 -2.84 -15.71 3.31
C GLY A 40 -3.29 -16.35 2.00
N GLU A 41 -3.77 -17.59 2.02
CA GLU A 41 -4.30 -18.27 0.83
C GLU A 41 -5.47 -17.47 0.21
N ILE A 42 -5.47 -17.36 -1.12
CA ILE A 42 -6.58 -16.75 -1.86
C ILE A 42 -7.67 -17.81 -2.02
N GLU A 43 -8.82 -17.58 -1.39
CA GLU A 43 -9.98 -18.46 -1.46
C GLU A 43 -11.03 -17.94 -2.45
N ALA A 44 -12.04 -18.76 -2.78
CA ALA A 44 -13.07 -18.37 -3.75
C ALA A 44 -13.83 -17.09 -3.34
N GLN A 45 -14.06 -16.89 -2.04
CA GLN A 45 -14.72 -15.68 -1.53
C GLN A 45 -13.90 -14.40 -1.76
N ASP A 46 -12.57 -14.50 -1.82
CA ASP A 46 -11.69 -13.36 -1.99
C ASP A 46 -11.67 -12.84 -3.44
N THR A 47 -12.00 -13.70 -4.38
CA THR A 47 -12.08 -13.34 -5.81
C THR A 47 -13.51 -13.07 -6.29
N ALA A 48 -14.52 -13.53 -5.53
CA ALA A 48 -15.91 -13.32 -5.84
C ALA A 48 -16.41 -11.94 -5.35
N ASN A 49 -17.30 -11.32 -6.14
CA ASN A 49 -18.04 -10.11 -5.74
C ASN A 49 -17.17 -8.97 -5.21
N VAL A 50 -15.96 -8.82 -5.76
CA VAL A 50 -15.13 -7.65 -5.44
C VAL A 50 -15.84 -6.40 -5.93
N PRO A 51 -16.11 -5.41 -5.03
CA PRO A 51 -16.80 -4.19 -5.45
C PRO A 51 -16.03 -3.46 -6.56
N GLU A 52 -16.72 -3.08 -7.63
CA GLU A 52 -16.08 -2.33 -8.73
C GLU A 52 -15.49 -0.99 -8.29
N ARG A 53 -16.03 -0.40 -7.21
CA ARG A 53 -15.51 0.84 -6.61
C ARG A 53 -14.22 0.63 -5.82
N PHE A 54 -13.80 -0.61 -5.56
CA PHE A 54 -12.50 -0.91 -4.98
C PHE A 54 -11.49 -1.17 -6.10
N LYS A 55 -10.50 -0.31 -6.22
CA LYS A 55 -9.51 -0.29 -7.31
C LYS A 55 -8.09 -0.52 -6.82
N LEU A 56 -7.29 -1.16 -7.63
CA LEU A 56 -5.85 -1.32 -7.48
C LEU A 56 -5.13 -0.57 -8.60
N LEU A 57 -4.21 0.33 -8.24
CA LEU A 57 -3.18 0.79 -9.19
C LEU A 57 -2.04 -0.22 -9.16
N ALA A 58 -1.86 -0.96 -10.26
CA ALA A 58 -0.84 -2.00 -10.31
C ALA A 58 0.57 -1.42 -10.13
N SER A 59 1.29 -1.88 -9.10
CA SER A 59 2.64 -1.42 -8.76
C SER A 59 3.72 -2.04 -9.66
N VAL A 60 3.42 -3.17 -10.28
CA VAL A 60 4.26 -3.88 -11.25
C VAL A 60 3.37 -4.47 -12.35
N ASP A 61 3.99 -4.94 -13.43
CA ASP A 61 3.28 -5.76 -14.41
C ASP A 61 2.92 -7.11 -13.80
N MET A 62 1.66 -7.53 -13.97
CA MET A 62 1.13 -8.81 -13.50
C MET A 62 0.51 -9.58 -14.69
N PRO A 63 1.34 -10.22 -15.53
CA PRO A 63 0.87 -10.81 -16.80
C PRO A 63 -0.23 -11.86 -16.61
N THR A 64 -0.13 -12.68 -15.54
CA THR A 64 -1.15 -13.71 -15.23
C THR A 64 -2.51 -13.12 -14.94
N GLN A 65 -2.57 -11.92 -14.34
CA GLN A 65 -3.79 -11.18 -14.04
C GLN A 65 -4.17 -10.18 -15.16
N GLY A 66 -3.37 -10.09 -16.23
CA GLY A 66 -3.59 -9.12 -17.31
C GLY A 66 -3.41 -7.67 -16.90
N ARG A 67 -2.59 -7.39 -15.87
CA ARG A 67 -2.40 -6.05 -15.33
C ARG A 67 -1.06 -5.46 -15.78
N ILE A 68 -1.10 -4.18 -16.12
CA ILE A 68 0.06 -3.38 -16.52
C ILE A 68 0.32 -2.33 -15.44
N LYS A 69 1.58 -2.17 -15.02
CA LYS A 69 2.03 -1.17 -14.06
C LYS A 69 1.44 0.21 -14.35
N GLY A 70 0.98 0.90 -13.32
CA GLY A 70 0.47 2.26 -13.40
C GLY A 70 -0.95 2.39 -13.97
N ASN A 71 -1.68 1.29 -14.16
CA ASN A 71 -3.09 1.30 -14.56
C ASN A 71 -4.00 0.80 -13.43
N TRP A 72 -5.22 1.34 -13.39
CA TRP A 72 -6.26 0.96 -12.44
C TRP A 72 -7.01 -0.29 -12.88
N TYR A 73 -7.27 -1.18 -11.92
CA TYR A 73 -8.06 -2.41 -12.10
C TYR A 73 -9.01 -2.59 -10.92
N THR A 74 -10.08 -3.37 -11.06
CA THR A 74 -10.81 -3.85 -9.89
C THR A 74 -9.86 -4.65 -9.01
N ALA A 75 -9.88 -4.39 -7.69
CA ALA A 75 -8.91 -4.91 -6.74
C ALA A 75 -9.17 -6.39 -6.38
N ILE A 76 -9.15 -7.27 -7.38
CA ILE A 76 -9.20 -8.72 -7.19
C ILE A 76 -7.80 -9.18 -6.77
N PRO A 77 -7.63 -9.93 -5.66
CA PRO A 77 -6.30 -10.38 -5.24
C PRO A 77 -5.60 -11.25 -6.31
N PRO A 78 -4.25 -11.26 -6.31
CA PRO A 78 -3.33 -10.59 -5.40
C PRO A 78 -3.22 -9.09 -5.65
N LEU A 79 -2.95 -8.29 -4.58
CA LEU A 79 -2.93 -6.83 -4.66
C LEU A 79 -1.52 -6.21 -4.57
N CYS A 80 -0.47 -7.01 -4.39
CA CYS A 80 0.91 -6.50 -4.33
C CYS A 80 1.69 -6.84 -5.61
N ARG A 81 1.92 -8.13 -5.85
CA ARG A 81 2.55 -8.68 -7.08
C ARG A 81 1.78 -9.90 -7.54
N GLY A 82 1.94 -10.31 -8.79
CA GLY A 82 1.13 -11.37 -9.41
C GLY A 82 1.21 -12.76 -8.78
N TYR A 83 2.16 -12.99 -7.90
CA TYR A 83 2.37 -14.25 -7.18
C TYR A 83 2.25 -14.13 -5.65
N THR A 84 1.85 -12.95 -5.14
CA THR A 84 1.54 -12.77 -3.72
C THR A 84 0.14 -13.30 -3.40
N ARG A 85 -0.27 -13.19 -2.15
CA ARG A 85 -1.50 -13.78 -1.63
C ARG A 85 -2.38 -12.71 -0.97
N ILE A 86 -3.33 -13.11 -0.09
CA ILE A 86 -4.13 -12.17 0.70
C ILE A 86 -3.24 -11.47 1.71
N GLY A 87 -3.30 -10.14 1.73
CA GLY A 87 -2.70 -9.27 2.72
C GLY A 87 -3.75 -8.40 3.42
N VAL A 88 -3.30 -7.52 4.30
CA VAL A 88 -4.20 -6.64 5.06
C VAL A 88 -4.98 -5.66 4.16
N THR A 89 -4.44 -5.32 2.99
CA THR A 89 -5.04 -4.36 2.07
C THR A 89 -6.31 -4.86 1.36
N ASP A 90 -6.47 -6.18 1.24
CA ASP A 90 -7.62 -6.76 0.53
C ASP A 90 -8.94 -6.43 1.23
N TYR A 91 -9.02 -6.70 2.53
CA TYR A 91 -10.22 -6.44 3.30
C TYR A 91 -10.30 -5.02 3.86
N PHE A 92 -9.19 -4.28 3.85
CA PHE A 92 -9.23 -2.84 4.08
C PHE A 92 -10.10 -2.12 3.06
N GLY A 93 -9.83 -2.32 1.77
CA GLY A 93 -10.59 -1.63 0.72
C GLY A 93 -12.03 -2.12 0.61
N ARG A 94 -12.29 -3.42 0.81
CA ARG A 94 -13.65 -3.97 0.82
C ARG A 94 -14.50 -3.37 1.94
N GLU A 95 -13.99 -3.38 3.18
CA GLU A 95 -14.68 -2.82 4.35
C GLU A 95 -14.93 -1.32 4.18
N LEU A 96 -13.97 -0.57 3.58
CA LEU A 96 -14.19 0.85 3.30
C LEU A 96 -15.35 1.07 2.34
N VAL A 97 -15.40 0.36 1.20
CA VAL A 97 -16.47 0.56 0.21
C VAL A 97 -17.83 0.08 0.70
N GLU A 98 -17.88 -0.86 1.64
CA GLU A 98 -19.12 -1.30 2.27
C GLU A 98 -19.71 -0.25 3.22
N ASN A 99 -18.86 0.57 3.84
CA ASN A 99 -19.24 1.52 4.88
C ASN A 99 -19.18 2.99 4.44
N LEU A 100 -18.63 3.29 3.26
CA LEU A 100 -18.62 4.62 2.67
C LEU A 100 -19.82 4.82 1.72
N PRO A 101 -20.27 6.07 1.52
CA PRO A 101 -21.34 6.40 0.56
C PRO A 101 -21.07 5.78 -0.83
N ASP A 102 -22.15 5.42 -1.55
CA ASP A 102 -22.05 4.72 -2.83
C ASP A 102 -21.31 5.47 -3.94
N ASN A 103 -21.21 6.78 -3.84
CA ASN A 103 -20.44 7.63 -4.76
C ASN A 103 -18.93 7.64 -4.45
N ILE A 104 -18.48 7.08 -3.33
CA ILE A 104 -17.05 7.03 -2.97
C ILE A 104 -16.44 5.75 -3.55
N SER A 105 -15.36 5.91 -4.31
CA SER A 105 -14.49 4.83 -4.75
C SER A 105 -13.22 4.80 -3.90
N VAL A 106 -12.62 3.62 -3.75
CA VAL A 106 -11.40 3.40 -2.99
C VAL A 106 -10.30 2.89 -3.91
N GLY A 107 -9.17 3.59 -3.97
CA GLY A 107 -7.97 3.20 -4.70
C GLY A 107 -6.86 2.75 -3.76
N LEU A 108 -6.15 1.72 -4.14
CA LEU A 108 -5.01 1.17 -3.40
C LEU A 108 -3.76 1.14 -4.26
N ILE A 109 -2.63 1.50 -3.65
CA ILE A 109 -1.28 1.26 -4.16
C ILE A 109 -0.55 0.45 -3.10
N ASN A 110 -0.01 -0.73 -3.45
CA ASN A 110 0.70 -1.59 -2.50
C ASN A 110 2.11 -1.89 -2.99
N VAL A 111 3.13 -1.51 -2.19
CA VAL A 111 4.56 -1.76 -2.45
C VAL A 111 5.18 -2.38 -1.21
N ALA A 112 5.39 -3.68 -1.21
CA ALA A 112 5.93 -4.40 -0.06
C ALA A 112 6.80 -5.59 -0.50
N ILE A 113 7.82 -5.93 0.31
CA ILE A 113 8.68 -7.12 0.10
C ILE A 113 8.77 -7.89 1.41
N GLY A 114 8.45 -9.18 1.38
CA GLY A 114 8.60 -10.06 2.55
C GLY A 114 10.00 -10.02 3.13
N GLY A 115 10.13 -9.95 4.46
CA GLY A 115 11.42 -9.88 5.15
C GLY A 115 12.13 -8.52 5.08
N ALA A 116 11.51 -7.50 4.50
CA ALA A 116 12.13 -6.18 4.39
C ALA A 116 12.27 -5.49 5.75
N SER A 117 13.46 -4.93 6.02
CA SER A 117 13.64 -3.91 7.04
C SER A 117 13.07 -2.56 6.57
N ILE A 118 12.83 -1.66 7.51
CA ILE A 118 12.41 -0.27 7.23
C ILE A 118 13.41 0.45 6.30
N ASP A 119 14.68 0.03 6.28
CA ASP A 119 15.74 0.61 5.44
C ASP A 119 15.47 0.47 3.94
N LEU A 120 14.61 -0.48 3.53
CA LEU A 120 14.16 -0.61 2.14
C LEU A 120 13.47 0.66 1.62
N PHE A 121 12.82 1.41 2.51
CA PHE A 121 12.08 2.62 2.18
C PHE A 121 12.83 3.91 2.56
N ASP A 122 14.04 3.80 3.13
CA ASP A 122 14.91 4.95 3.39
C ASP A 122 15.78 5.24 2.17
N GLU A 123 15.58 6.40 1.53
CA GLU A 123 16.33 6.82 0.34
C GLU A 123 17.85 6.88 0.55
N ASN A 124 18.30 7.08 1.78
CA ASN A 124 19.72 7.16 2.09
C ASN A 124 20.34 5.78 2.38
N LYS A 125 19.55 4.74 2.53
CA LYS A 125 20.02 3.40 2.92
C LYS A 125 19.75 2.35 1.85
N VAL A 126 18.74 2.52 1.03
CA VAL A 126 18.24 1.51 0.08
C VAL A 126 19.32 1.02 -0.90
N GLU A 127 20.21 1.91 -1.34
CA GLU A 127 21.30 1.59 -2.28
C GLU A 127 22.35 0.62 -1.68
N GLU A 128 22.55 0.67 -0.36
CA GLU A 128 23.41 -0.26 0.37
C GLU A 128 22.63 -1.48 0.87
N TYR A 129 21.36 -1.28 1.22
CA TYR A 129 20.51 -2.31 1.79
C TYR A 129 20.18 -3.42 0.81
N ILE A 130 19.70 -3.10 -0.41
CA ILE A 130 19.28 -4.11 -1.38
C ILE A 130 20.42 -5.06 -1.79
N PRO A 131 21.63 -4.59 -2.14
CA PRO A 131 22.73 -5.48 -2.52
C PRO A 131 23.20 -6.42 -1.40
N ALA A 132 22.97 -6.06 -0.14
CA ALA A 132 23.29 -6.90 1.02
C ALA A 132 22.26 -8.02 1.27
N GLN A 133 21.11 -8.01 0.58
CA GLN A 133 20.05 -9.00 0.74
C GLN A 133 20.28 -10.24 -0.15
N PRO A 134 19.64 -11.39 0.15
CA PRO A 134 19.70 -12.58 -0.70
C PRO A 134 19.17 -12.31 -2.11
N ASP A 135 19.63 -13.12 -3.09
CA ASP A 135 19.27 -12.97 -4.50
C ASP A 135 17.77 -12.89 -4.78
N TRP A 136 16.97 -13.70 -4.04
CA TRP A 136 15.52 -13.68 -4.21
C TRP A 136 14.92 -12.33 -3.84
N PHE A 137 15.42 -11.68 -2.79
CA PHE A 137 14.98 -10.35 -2.37
C PHE A 137 15.39 -9.30 -3.40
N GLN A 138 16.66 -9.33 -3.86
CA GLN A 138 17.14 -8.43 -4.89
C GLN A 138 16.34 -8.56 -6.19
N ASN A 139 15.94 -9.79 -6.57
CA ASN A 139 15.10 -10.01 -7.75
C ASN A 139 13.72 -9.38 -7.60
N ILE A 140 13.12 -9.46 -6.41
CA ILE A 140 11.85 -8.75 -6.13
C ILE A 140 12.06 -7.23 -6.16
N ALA A 141 13.13 -6.72 -5.56
CA ALA A 141 13.43 -5.28 -5.59
C ALA A 141 13.61 -4.75 -7.02
N LYS A 142 14.14 -5.56 -7.95
CA LYS A 142 14.23 -5.20 -9.38
C LYS A 142 12.87 -5.02 -10.04
N GLU A 143 11.84 -5.76 -9.65
CA GLU A 143 10.48 -5.55 -10.14
C GLU A 143 9.97 -4.13 -9.78
N TYR A 144 10.45 -3.60 -8.65
CA TYR A 144 10.16 -2.24 -8.18
C TYR A 144 11.17 -1.18 -8.66
N GLY A 145 12.05 -1.54 -9.60
CA GLY A 145 13.09 -0.63 -10.12
C GLY A 145 14.20 -0.34 -9.12
N GLU A 146 14.48 -1.29 -8.22
CA GLU A 146 15.53 -1.22 -7.18
C GLU A 146 15.33 -0.05 -6.20
N HIS A 147 14.15 0.57 -6.18
CA HIS A 147 13.87 1.71 -5.31
C HIS A 147 12.38 1.79 -4.91
N PRO A 148 11.90 0.90 -4.02
CA PRO A 148 10.48 0.80 -3.65
C PRO A 148 9.85 2.11 -3.18
N TYR A 149 10.57 2.92 -2.39
CA TYR A 149 10.09 4.25 -1.98
C TYR A 149 9.80 5.16 -3.19
N LYS A 150 10.77 5.30 -4.11
CA LYS A 150 10.58 6.14 -5.31
C LYS A 150 9.44 5.64 -6.18
N LEU A 151 9.27 4.31 -6.27
CA LEU A 151 8.12 3.74 -6.97
C LEU A 151 6.81 4.13 -6.30
N LEU A 152 6.72 4.06 -4.97
CA LEU A 152 5.52 4.45 -4.23
C LEU A 152 5.17 5.92 -4.49
N VAL A 153 6.17 6.81 -4.47
CA VAL A 153 6.01 8.24 -4.81
C VAL A 153 5.56 8.42 -6.27
N GLN A 154 6.19 7.71 -7.20
CA GLN A 154 5.83 7.79 -8.64
C GLN A 154 4.38 7.38 -8.87
N LEU A 155 3.94 6.26 -8.27
CA LEU A 155 2.57 5.78 -8.39
C LEU A 155 1.59 6.71 -7.67
N GLY A 156 1.98 7.26 -6.52
CA GLY A 156 1.21 8.28 -5.82
C GLY A 156 0.93 9.51 -6.70
N LYS A 157 1.96 10.03 -7.40
CA LYS A 157 1.81 11.14 -8.35
C LYS A 157 0.91 10.81 -9.55
N ILE A 158 0.97 9.55 -10.04
CA ILE A 158 0.03 9.09 -11.08
C ILE A 158 -1.39 9.11 -10.54
N ALA A 159 -1.60 8.55 -9.35
CA ALA A 159 -2.91 8.42 -8.73
C ALA A 159 -3.55 9.78 -8.37
N GLN A 160 -2.75 10.78 -7.99
CA GLN A 160 -3.21 12.15 -7.72
C GLN A 160 -3.83 12.85 -8.93
N ASN A 161 -3.63 12.36 -10.17
CA ASN A 161 -4.36 12.86 -11.33
C ASN A 161 -5.80 12.36 -11.39
N ASP A 162 -6.12 11.28 -10.68
CA ASP A 162 -7.40 10.60 -10.74
C ASP A 162 -8.24 10.80 -9.47
N GLY A 163 -7.59 10.96 -8.29
CA GLY A 163 -8.28 11.08 -7.01
C GLY A 163 -7.42 11.72 -5.91
N ILE A 164 -7.89 11.61 -4.66
CA ILE A 164 -7.29 12.26 -3.49
C ILE A 164 -6.66 11.21 -2.57
N ILE A 165 -5.37 11.37 -2.23
CA ILE A 165 -4.70 10.52 -1.23
C ILE A 165 -5.29 10.85 0.15
N LYS A 166 -5.88 9.86 0.82
CA LYS A 166 -6.60 9.98 2.08
C LYS A 166 -5.92 9.30 3.26
N GLY A 167 -4.89 8.50 3.01
CA GLY A 167 -4.16 7.83 4.08
C GLY A 167 -3.02 6.97 3.58
N ILE A 168 -2.15 6.62 4.52
CA ILE A 168 -1.00 5.74 4.31
C ILE A 168 -1.12 4.57 5.27
N LEU A 169 -0.97 3.34 4.76
CA LEU A 169 -0.98 2.12 5.56
C LEU A 169 0.43 1.54 5.61
N MET A 170 0.83 1.11 6.78
CA MET A 170 2.12 0.47 6.99
C MET A 170 1.95 -0.80 7.83
N HIS A 171 2.56 -1.90 7.38
CA HIS A 171 2.69 -3.11 8.18
C HIS A 171 4.12 -3.65 8.04
N GLN A 172 4.94 -3.32 9.02
CA GLN A 172 6.37 -3.66 9.07
C GLN A 172 6.83 -3.58 10.53
N GLY A 173 7.79 -4.37 10.92
CA GLY A 173 8.36 -4.34 12.26
C GLY A 173 9.10 -5.63 12.61
N GLU A 174 8.72 -6.77 12.04
CA GLU A 174 9.29 -8.07 12.38
C GLU A 174 10.80 -8.10 12.14
N THR A 175 11.27 -7.57 11.02
CA THR A 175 12.71 -7.51 10.69
C THR A 175 13.46 -6.48 11.54
N ASN A 176 12.76 -5.50 12.08
CA ASN A 176 13.33 -4.46 12.97
C ASN A 176 13.04 -4.72 14.47
N THR A 177 12.69 -5.95 14.85
CA THR A 177 12.32 -6.28 16.24
C THR A 177 13.35 -5.76 17.24
N GLY A 178 12.87 -4.90 18.17
CA GLY A 178 13.70 -4.32 19.22
C GLY A 178 14.49 -3.05 18.84
N ASP A 179 14.33 -2.56 17.61
CA ASP A 179 14.94 -1.31 17.16
C ASP A 179 14.18 -0.10 17.75
N GLU A 180 14.72 0.50 18.82
CA GLU A 180 14.11 1.66 19.48
C GLU A 180 14.08 2.92 18.59
N GLU A 181 14.93 3.01 17.56
CA GLU A 181 14.92 4.12 16.59
C GLU A 181 13.90 3.92 15.46
N TRP A 182 13.25 2.78 15.39
CA TRP A 182 12.29 2.46 14.34
C TRP A 182 11.16 3.51 14.20
N PRO A 183 10.55 4.08 15.27
CA PRO A 183 9.53 5.14 15.12
C PRO A 183 10.07 6.39 14.43
N ASN A 184 11.33 6.76 14.71
CA ASN A 184 11.99 7.90 14.06
C ASN A 184 12.28 7.62 12.57
N ASN A 185 12.66 6.36 12.24
CA ASN A 185 12.85 5.95 10.86
C ASN A 185 11.51 5.95 10.10
N VAL A 186 10.41 5.49 10.72
CA VAL A 186 9.05 5.58 10.16
C VAL A 186 8.65 7.02 9.92
N LYS A 187 8.89 7.89 10.91
CA LYS A 187 8.62 9.33 10.78
C LYS A 187 9.34 9.95 9.59
N LYS A 188 10.61 9.65 9.41
CA LYS A 188 11.39 10.13 8.26
C LYS A 188 10.76 9.74 6.93
N ILE A 189 10.34 8.47 6.78
CA ILE A 189 9.69 7.99 5.55
C ILE A 189 8.34 8.66 5.36
N TYR A 190 7.54 8.79 6.41
CA TYR A 190 6.26 9.49 6.37
C TYR A 190 6.43 10.95 5.95
N ASP A 191 7.33 11.69 6.60
CA ASP A 191 7.62 13.10 6.28
C ASP A 191 8.07 13.27 4.82
N ASN A 192 8.89 12.35 4.31
CA ASN A 192 9.32 12.34 2.91
C ASN A 192 8.12 12.11 1.97
N LEU A 193 7.23 11.13 2.27
CA LEU A 193 6.04 10.88 1.46
C LEU A 193 5.10 12.10 1.43
N ILE A 194 4.90 12.74 2.58
CA ILE A 194 4.12 13.98 2.68
C ILE A 194 4.72 15.08 1.81
N ALA A 195 6.03 15.28 1.88
CA ALA A 195 6.73 16.31 1.10
C ALA A 195 6.76 16.00 -0.40
N ASP A 196 7.12 14.77 -0.80
CA ASP A 196 7.28 14.39 -2.20
C ASP A 196 5.97 14.33 -2.98
N LEU A 197 4.85 14.13 -2.27
CA LEU A 197 3.50 14.07 -2.83
C LEU A 197 2.71 15.37 -2.59
N ASP A 198 3.33 16.39 -2.00
CA ASP A 198 2.68 17.68 -1.66
C ASP A 198 1.38 17.49 -0.86
N LEU A 199 1.44 16.68 0.19
CA LEU A 199 0.30 16.31 1.03
C LEU A 199 0.24 17.16 2.30
N ASN A 200 -0.97 17.31 2.85
CA ASN A 200 -1.15 17.91 4.17
C ASN A 200 -1.06 16.82 5.27
N PRO A 201 -0.07 16.86 6.17
CA PRO A 201 0.09 15.87 7.22
C PRO A 201 -1.11 15.80 8.20
N ASN A 202 -1.90 16.87 8.30
CA ASN A 202 -3.11 16.86 9.14
C ASN A 202 -4.31 16.14 8.47
N GLU A 203 -4.26 15.91 7.17
CA GLU A 203 -5.34 15.31 6.38
C GLU A 203 -5.03 13.88 5.92
N VAL A 204 -3.76 13.49 5.95
CA VAL A 204 -3.30 12.18 5.49
C VAL A 204 -2.69 11.40 6.67
N PRO A 205 -3.51 10.63 7.40
CA PRO A 205 -3.05 9.83 8.53
C PRO A 205 -2.14 8.68 8.09
N LEU A 206 -1.24 8.26 9.01
CA LEU A 206 -0.52 7.01 8.94
C LEU A 206 -1.19 5.96 9.83
N LEU A 207 -1.59 4.82 9.27
CA LEU A 207 -2.08 3.66 10.00
C LEU A 207 -0.98 2.61 10.06
N VAL A 208 -0.58 2.21 11.26
CA VAL A 208 0.50 1.25 11.49
C VAL A 208 -0.04 0.02 12.20
N GLY A 209 0.11 -1.17 11.60
CA GLY A 209 -0.32 -2.43 12.20
C GLY A 209 0.70 -3.01 13.16
N GLU A 210 0.21 -3.54 14.26
CA GLU A 210 1.02 -4.39 15.15
C GLU A 210 1.39 -5.71 14.48
N VAL A 211 2.58 -6.21 14.79
CA VAL A 211 3.01 -7.57 14.44
C VAL A 211 2.24 -8.59 15.30
N VAL A 212 2.36 -9.88 14.97
CA VAL A 212 1.72 -10.96 15.74
C VAL A 212 2.00 -10.80 17.23
N ASP A 213 0.94 -10.89 18.04
CA ASP A 213 0.99 -10.65 19.47
C ASP A 213 1.64 -11.79 20.28
N GLU A 214 1.86 -11.54 21.59
CA GLU A 214 2.48 -12.50 22.52
C GLU A 214 1.59 -13.73 22.75
N GLU A 215 0.27 -13.56 22.81
CA GLU A 215 -0.68 -14.63 23.09
C GLU A 215 -0.70 -15.67 21.98
N HIS A 216 -0.42 -15.25 20.74
CA HIS A 216 -0.28 -16.10 19.57
C HIS A 216 1.19 -16.50 19.28
N HIS A 217 2.06 -16.39 20.30
CA HIS A 217 3.49 -16.76 20.19
C HIS A 217 4.24 -16.00 19.09
N GLY A 218 3.90 -14.72 18.89
CA GLY A 218 4.57 -13.86 17.93
C GLY A 218 6.08 -13.82 18.15
N CYS A 219 6.87 -14.10 17.11
CA CYS A 219 8.35 -14.05 17.21
C CYS A 219 8.86 -12.67 17.59
N CYS A 220 8.07 -11.68 17.29
CA CYS A 220 8.49 -10.29 17.23
C CYS A 220 7.59 -9.39 18.09
N PHE A 221 6.73 -9.96 18.94
CA PHE A 221 5.71 -9.27 19.74
C PHE A 221 6.24 -8.11 20.58
N ILE A 222 7.51 -8.19 21.04
CA ILE A 222 8.13 -7.10 21.81
C ILE A 222 8.19 -5.79 21.02
N HIS A 223 8.16 -5.87 19.68
CA HIS A 223 8.16 -4.70 18.80
C HIS A 223 6.85 -3.91 18.86
N ASN A 224 5.74 -4.52 19.29
CA ASN A 224 4.46 -3.83 19.44
C ASN A 224 4.54 -2.64 20.40
N LYS A 225 5.37 -2.75 21.47
CA LYS A 225 5.65 -1.62 22.38
C LYS A 225 6.41 -0.46 21.69
N ILE A 226 7.14 -0.77 20.64
CA ILE A 226 7.84 0.24 19.84
C ILE A 226 6.88 0.84 18.82
N ILE A 227 6.04 0.03 18.18
CA ILE A 227 4.98 0.49 17.28
C ILE A 227 4.04 1.46 18.01
N GLU A 228 3.69 1.19 19.28
CA GLU A 228 2.84 2.05 20.10
C GLU A 228 3.42 3.46 20.33
N LYS A 229 4.73 3.67 20.12
CA LYS A 229 5.38 4.98 20.23
C LYS A 229 5.26 5.84 18.95
N VAL A 230 4.79 5.29 17.83
CA VAL A 230 4.66 6.03 16.55
C VAL A 230 3.80 7.29 16.70
N PRO A 231 2.65 7.29 17.42
CA PRO A 231 1.87 8.51 17.62
C PRO A 231 2.57 9.61 18.43
N GLU A 232 3.62 9.28 19.18
CA GLU A 232 4.43 10.27 19.92
C GLU A 232 5.30 11.11 18.97
N VAL A 233 5.69 10.54 17.82
CA VAL A 233 6.55 11.20 16.82
C VAL A 233 5.79 11.64 15.57
N ILE A 234 4.66 10.99 15.25
CA ILE A 234 3.75 11.36 14.15
C ILE A 234 2.35 11.57 14.74
N PRO A 235 1.95 12.81 15.07
CA PRO A 235 0.68 13.06 15.76
C PRO A 235 -0.57 12.58 15.01
N ASN A 236 -0.56 12.60 13.66
CA ASN A 236 -1.65 12.06 12.84
C ASN A 236 -1.35 10.60 12.43
N SER A 237 -1.07 9.76 13.41
CA SER A 237 -0.91 8.32 13.20
C SER A 237 -1.74 7.50 14.18
N TYR A 238 -2.08 6.29 13.78
CA TYR A 238 -2.96 5.39 14.51
C TYR A 238 -2.43 3.96 14.47
N VAL A 239 -2.36 3.31 15.63
CA VAL A 239 -1.92 1.92 15.75
C VAL A 239 -3.13 1.00 15.57
N VAL A 240 -3.00 0.04 14.65
CA VAL A 240 -4.00 -1.02 14.40
C VAL A 240 -3.58 -2.27 15.17
N LYS A 241 -4.36 -2.63 16.19
CA LYS A 241 -4.05 -3.74 17.11
C LYS A 241 -4.18 -5.11 16.44
N SER A 242 -3.25 -6.01 16.76
CA SER A 242 -3.25 -7.42 16.31
C SER A 242 -3.83 -8.40 17.34
N THR A 243 -4.21 -7.94 18.53
CA THR A 243 -4.75 -8.78 19.61
C THR A 243 -5.88 -9.68 19.11
N ASP A 244 -5.84 -10.97 19.45
CA ASP A 244 -6.83 -12.00 19.07
C ASP A 244 -6.96 -12.25 17.56
N VAL A 245 -6.01 -11.81 16.74
CA VAL A 245 -6.02 -12.10 15.31
C VAL A 245 -5.40 -13.48 15.05
N PRO A 246 -6.11 -14.39 14.36
CA PRO A 246 -5.58 -15.74 14.10
C PRO A 246 -4.28 -15.74 13.29
N THR A 247 -3.32 -16.54 13.71
CA THR A 247 -1.98 -16.64 13.11
C THR A 247 -1.69 -18.04 12.58
N GLN A 248 -0.88 -18.12 11.52
CA GLN A 248 -0.44 -19.41 10.97
C GLN A 248 0.95 -19.82 11.46
N ASP A 249 1.75 -18.85 11.85
CA ASP A 249 3.08 -19.01 12.43
C ASP A 249 3.39 -17.78 13.32
N GLY A 250 4.58 -17.75 13.90
CA GLY A 250 4.96 -16.64 14.78
C GLY A 250 5.15 -15.29 14.11
N ALA A 251 5.04 -15.17 12.78
CA ALA A 251 5.24 -13.93 12.04
C ALA A 251 4.02 -13.53 11.20
N HIS A 252 3.22 -14.48 10.74
CA HIS A 252 2.18 -14.25 9.76
C HIS A 252 0.79 -14.63 10.27
N PHE A 253 -0.20 -13.85 9.84
CA PHE A 253 -1.61 -14.14 10.11
C PHE A 253 -2.12 -15.28 9.22
N THR A 254 -3.14 -16.00 9.67
CA THR A 254 -3.90 -16.90 8.78
C THR A 254 -4.64 -16.08 7.72
N THR A 255 -5.22 -16.75 6.71
CA THR A 255 -6.07 -16.07 5.73
C THR A 255 -7.19 -15.27 6.40
N GLU A 256 -7.88 -15.84 7.40
CA GLU A 256 -8.90 -15.09 8.16
C GLU A 256 -8.29 -13.98 9.01
N GLY A 257 -7.07 -14.19 9.55
CA GLY A 257 -6.33 -13.15 10.25
C GLY A 257 -6.03 -11.94 9.36
N TYR A 258 -5.62 -12.14 8.11
CA TYR A 258 -5.45 -11.05 7.16
C TYR A 258 -6.75 -10.31 6.85
N ARG A 259 -7.86 -11.05 6.71
CA ARG A 259 -9.19 -10.44 6.53
C ARG A 259 -9.55 -9.56 7.73
N GLU A 260 -9.38 -10.10 8.94
CA GLU A 260 -9.69 -9.32 10.16
C GLU A 260 -8.77 -8.12 10.34
N MET A 261 -7.45 -8.28 10.13
CA MET A 261 -6.53 -7.14 10.18
C MET A 261 -6.92 -6.06 9.16
N GLY A 262 -7.27 -6.46 7.93
CA GLY A 262 -7.76 -5.51 6.92
C GLY A 262 -8.99 -4.74 7.39
N ARG A 263 -9.98 -5.43 7.98
CA ARG A 263 -11.17 -4.78 8.56
C ARG A 263 -10.81 -3.83 9.71
N ARG A 264 -9.84 -4.20 10.55
CA ARG A 264 -9.37 -3.31 11.65
C ARG A 264 -8.73 -2.03 11.12
N TYR A 265 -7.88 -2.12 10.12
CA TYR A 265 -7.35 -0.94 9.43
C TYR A 265 -8.48 -0.06 8.88
N ALA A 266 -9.48 -0.67 8.25
CA ALA A 266 -10.61 0.06 7.68
C ALA A 266 -11.46 0.75 8.77
N ARG A 267 -11.75 0.07 9.87
CA ARG A 267 -12.52 0.66 11.00
C ARG A 267 -11.81 1.88 11.57
N VAL A 268 -10.50 1.79 11.78
CA VAL A 268 -9.70 2.95 12.22
C VAL A 268 -9.80 4.09 11.21
N MET A 269 -9.71 3.79 9.91
CA MET A 269 -9.82 4.82 8.86
C MET A 269 -11.23 5.42 8.78
N LEU A 270 -12.29 4.61 8.91
CA LEU A 270 -13.67 5.08 8.95
C LEU A 270 -13.92 6.03 10.14
N ASP A 271 -13.37 5.70 11.31
CA ASP A 271 -13.46 6.56 12.50
C ASP A 271 -12.77 7.93 12.26
N ILE A 272 -11.71 7.97 11.46
CA ILE A 272 -11.02 9.21 11.11
C ILE A 272 -11.84 10.01 10.09
N LEU A 273 -12.39 9.36 9.06
CA LEU A 273 -13.18 10.01 8.01
C LEU A 273 -14.51 10.58 8.51
N ASN A 274 -15.04 10.07 9.63
CA ASN A 274 -16.30 10.51 10.25
C ASN A 274 -16.13 11.63 11.29
N LYS A 275 -14.91 12.09 11.55
CA LYS A 275 -14.61 13.21 12.47
C LYS A 275 -14.68 14.56 11.75
#